data_bdc57d7caf7fcc81b370bed310236493
#
_entry.id   bdc57d7caf7fcc81b370bed310236493
#
_cell.length_a   1.000
_cell.length_b   1.000
_cell.length_c   1.000
_cell.angle_alpha   90.00
_cell.angle_beta   90.00
_cell.angle_gamma   90.00
#
_symmetry.space_group_name_H-M   'P 1'
#
loop_
_entity.id
_entity.type
_entity.pdbx_description
1 polymer ?
#
loop_
_entity_poly.entity_id
_entity_poly.type
_entity_poly.pdbx_seq_one_letter_code
_entity_poly.pdbx_strand_id
1 'polypeptide(L)' 'MDWYVYMLRCADGSLYTGIAADVERRFEEHKSGRGAKYTRSHPPLAVVYREQCS' A
#
# COMPACT_ATOMS: atom_id res chain seq x y z
N MET A 1 -3.16 -17.69 -8.05
CA MET A 1 -3.02 -16.71 -6.97
C MET A 1 -3.58 -15.38 -7.46
N ASP A 2 -4.44 -14.76 -6.65
CA ASP A 2 -5.06 -13.49 -7.03
C ASP A 2 -4.16 -12.31 -6.69
N TRP A 3 -4.22 -11.31 -7.51
CA TRP A 3 -3.48 -10.08 -7.30
C TRP A 3 -4.46 -8.92 -7.17
N TYR A 4 -4.05 -7.91 -6.39
CA TYR A 4 -4.88 -6.74 -6.14
C TYR A 4 -4.07 -5.49 -6.43
N VAL A 5 -4.69 -4.54 -7.15
CA VAL A 5 -4.21 -3.17 -7.16
C VAL A 5 -4.75 -2.51 -5.90
N TYR A 6 -3.91 -1.78 -5.19
CA TYR A 6 -4.34 -1.08 -3.99
C TYR A 6 -3.77 0.32 -3.95
N MET A 7 -4.45 1.20 -3.22
CA MET A 7 -3.98 2.56 -3.02
C MET A 7 -3.95 2.86 -1.53
N LEU A 8 -2.85 3.47 -1.08
CA LEU A 8 -2.65 3.86 0.31
C LEU A 8 -2.68 5.38 0.39
N ARG A 9 -3.40 5.91 1.38
CA ARG A 9 -3.30 7.32 1.70
C ARG A 9 -2.21 7.50 2.74
N CYS A 10 -1.30 8.43 2.48
CA CYS A 10 -0.15 8.68 3.34
C CYS A 10 -0.40 9.88 4.24
N ALA A 11 0.47 10.04 5.24
CA ALA A 11 0.28 11.07 6.27
C ALA A 11 0.26 12.49 5.71
N ASP A 12 0.95 12.73 4.61
CA ASP A 12 1.00 14.04 3.96
C ASP A 12 -0.14 14.26 2.96
N GLY A 13 -1.10 13.34 2.88
CA GLY A 13 -2.22 13.42 1.95
C GLY A 13 -1.95 12.82 0.58
N SER A 14 -0.73 12.37 0.30
CA SER A 14 -0.41 11.77 -0.98
C SER A 14 -0.95 10.35 -1.06
N LEU A 15 -1.02 9.82 -2.29
CA LEU A 15 -1.47 8.46 -2.55
C LEU A 15 -0.33 7.64 -3.14
N TYR A 16 -0.23 6.40 -2.69
CA TYR A 16 0.70 5.43 -3.23
C TYR A 16 -0.09 4.28 -3.83
N THR A 17 0.22 3.89 -5.06
CA THR A 17 -0.45 2.78 -5.74
C THR A 17 0.53 1.62 -5.87
N GLY A 18 0.06 0.42 -5.53
CA GLY A 18 0.87 -0.79 -5.63
C GLY A 18 0.05 -1.98 -6.06
N ILE A 19 0.72 -3.12 -6.17
CA ILE A 19 0.07 -4.38 -6.49
C ILE A 19 0.60 -5.46 -5.55
N ALA A 20 -0.28 -6.32 -5.04
CA ALA A 20 0.12 -7.36 -4.11
C ALA A 20 -0.93 -8.47 -4.06
N ALA A 21 -0.48 -9.67 -3.69
CA ALA A 21 -1.40 -10.79 -3.45
C ALA A 21 -2.05 -10.65 -2.07
N ASP A 22 -1.34 -10.12 -1.09
CA ASP A 22 -1.84 -9.92 0.26
C ASP A 22 -1.71 -8.45 0.62
N VAL A 23 -2.79 -7.69 0.45
CA VAL A 23 -2.78 -6.24 0.62
C VAL A 23 -2.55 -5.86 2.08
N GLU A 24 -3.16 -6.58 3.04
CA GLU A 24 -3.00 -6.28 4.46
C GLU A 24 -1.54 -6.45 4.90
N ARG A 25 -0.92 -7.53 4.47
CA ARG A 25 0.48 -7.77 4.79
C ARG A 25 1.37 -6.70 4.19
N ARG A 26 1.11 -6.33 2.95
CA ARG A 26 1.90 -5.32 2.27
C ARG A 26 1.73 -3.95 2.93
N PHE A 27 0.52 -3.64 3.38
CA PHE A 27 0.26 -2.41 4.12
C PHE A 27 1.10 -2.36 5.40
N GLU A 28 1.15 -3.48 6.14
CA GLU A 28 1.96 -3.54 7.37
C GLU A 28 3.44 -3.36 7.07
N GLU A 29 3.93 -3.92 5.95
CA GLU A 29 5.31 -3.73 5.55
C GLU A 29 5.59 -2.27 5.24
N HIS A 30 4.68 -1.59 4.57
CA HIS A 30 4.84 -0.16 4.29
C HIS A 30 4.86 0.65 5.57
N LYS A 31 3.97 0.33 6.51
CA LYS A 31 3.91 1.04 7.80
C LYS A 31 5.20 0.88 8.60
N SER A 32 5.81 -0.28 8.53
CA SER A 32 7.04 -0.56 9.30
C SER A 32 8.31 -0.07 8.62
N GLY A 33 8.18 0.58 7.45
CA GLY A 33 9.31 1.10 6.70
C GLY A 33 10.03 0.07 5.86
N ARG A 34 9.47 -1.12 5.70
CA ARG A 34 10.07 -2.21 4.92
C ARG A 34 9.47 -2.36 3.53
N GLY A 35 8.55 -1.46 3.17
CA GLY A 35 7.93 -1.47 1.86
C GLY A 35 8.71 -0.66 0.85
N ALA A 36 7.99 0.03 -0.04
CA ALA A 36 8.60 0.83 -1.07
C ALA A 36 9.33 2.04 -0.48
N LYS A 37 10.32 2.53 -1.22
CA LYS A 37 11.10 3.69 -0.78
C LYS A 37 10.20 4.90 -0.54
N TYR A 38 9.19 5.08 -1.38
CA TYR A 38 8.24 6.17 -1.26
C TYR A 38 7.55 6.16 0.11
N THR A 39 7.05 4.99 0.54
CA THR A 39 6.30 4.89 1.80
C THR A 39 7.21 4.96 3.02
N ARG A 40 8.52 4.81 2.87
CA ARG A 40 9.46 5.04 3.96
C ARG A 40 9.51 6.52 4.35
N SER A 41 9.38 7.42 3.38
CA SER A 41 9.37 8.86 3.60
C SER A 41 7.96 9.41 3.76
N HIS A 42 6.95 8.64 3.32
CA HIS A 42 5.55 9.06 3.32
C HIS A 42 4.73 7.96 4.01
N PRO A 43 4.74 7.90 5.37
CA PRO A 43 4.09 6.79 6.09
C PRO A 43 2.62 6.66 5.72
N PRO A 44 2.17 5.44 5.40
CA PRO A 44 0.78 5.22 5.02
C PRO A 44 -0.12 5.23 6.24
N LEU A 45 -1.33 5.76 6.07
CA LEU A 45 -2.35 5.80 7.12
C LEU A 45 -3.42 4.75 6.92
N ALA A 46 -3.83 4.51 5.67
CA ALA A 46 -4.96 3.62 5.41
C ALA A 46 -4.94 3.11 3.98
N VAL A 47 -5.53 1.92 3.79
CA VAL A 47 -5.85 1.41 2.47
C VAL A 47 -7.17 2.06 2.07
N VAL A 48 -7.15 2.87 1.01
CA VAL A 48 -8.35 3.60 0.58
C VAL A 48 -8.97 3.02 -0.69
N TYR A 49 -8.31 2.07 -1.33
CA TYR A 49 -8.83 1.43 -2.52
C TYR A 49 -8.16 0.09 -2.71
N ARG A 50 -8.94 -0.90 -3.17
CA ARG A 50 -8.36 -2.16 -3.65
C ARG A 50 -9.27 -2.74 -4.72
N GLU A 51 -8.65 -3.39 -5.71
CA GLU A 51 -9.38 -4.03 -6.79
C GLU A 51 -8.65 -5.30 -7.19
N GLN A 52 -9.37 -6.41 -7.28
CA GLN A 52 -8.80 -7.67 -7.68
C GLN A 52 -8.51 -7.65 -9.18
N CYS A 53 -7.31 -8.11 -9.53
CA CYS A 53 -6.89 -8.29 -10.92
C CYS A 53 -6.76 -9.77 -11.20
N SER A 54 -7.27 -10.20 -12.31
CA SER A 54 -7.15 -11.60 -12.70
C SER A 54 -6.08 -11.77 -13.77
#